data_14491ca0cc347dda096123c5d8049876
#
_entry.id   14491ca0cc347dda096123c5d8049876
#
_cell.length_a   1.000
_cell.length_b   1.000
_cell.length_c   1.000
_cell.angle_alpha   90.00
_cell.angle_beta   90.00
_cell.angle_gamma   90.00
#
_symmetry.space_group_name_H-M   'P 1'
#
loop_
_entity.id
_entity.type
_entity.pdbx_description
1 polymer ?
#
loop_
_entity_poly.entity_id
_entity_poly.type
_entity_poly.pdbx_seq_one_letter_code
_entity_poly.pdbx_strand_id
1 'polypeptide(L)'
;MSIAQLTPQQVQDCLKKQPAPLLLDVREEDEVRLCALPGSLHIPMNLIPLRHNELPDDVPIIVYCHHGIRSLNVARYLAHVGFENVANLQGGIDAWARQIDPSMPLY
;
A
#
# COMPACT_ATOMS: atom_id res chain seq x y z
N MET A 1 8.86 -9.16 -14.24
CA MET A 1 7.54 -8.50 -14.15
C MET A 1 7.70 -7.18 -13.42
N SER A 2 7.22 -6.11 -13.99
CA SER A 2 7.29 -4.80 -13.35
C SER A 2 6.00 -4.51 -12.58
N ILE A 3 6.13 -3.80 -11.47
CA ILE A 3 5.00 -3.39 -10.64
C ILE A 3 4.64 -1.94 -10.99
N ALA A 4 3.35 -1.67 -11.15
CA ALA A 4 2.87 -0.32 -11.40
C ALA A 4 3.19 0.57 -10.20
N GLN A 5 3.79 1.73 -10.48
CA GLN A 5 4.08 2.76 -9.48
C GLN A 5 3.04 3.85 -9.63
N LEU A 6 2.19 4.02 -8.63
CA LEU A 6 1.12 5.01 -8.67
C LEU A 6 1.49 6.21 -7.80
N THR A 7 1.28 7.41 -8.34
CA THR A 7 1.46 8.63 -7.56
C THR A 7 0.35 8.74 -6.50
N PRO A 8 0.53 9.56 -5.45
CA PRO A 8 -0.55 9.79 -4.49
C PRO A 8 -1.86 10.22 -5.13
N GLN A 9 -1.82 11.09 -6.16
CA GLN A 9 -3.03 11.52 -6.84
C GLN A 9 -3.72 10.37 -7.57
N GLN A 10 -2.93 9.51 -8.23
CA GLN A 10 -3.49 8.33 -8.90
C GLN A 10 -4.13 7.37 -7.91
N VAL A 11 -3.51 7.18 -6.74
CA VAL A 11 -4.10 6.34 -5.69
C VAL A 11 -5.40 6.97 -5.18
N GLN A 12 -5.41 8.26 -4.93
CA GLN A 12 -6.63 8.95 -4.51
C GLN A 12 -7.76 8.74 -5.52
N ASP A 13 -7.45 8.85 -6.82
CA ASP A 13 -8.43 8.63 -7.88
C ASP A 13 -8.93 7.18 -7.88
N CYS A 14 -8.04 6.21 -7.68
CA CYS A 14 -8.40 4.80 -7.61
C CYS A 14 -9.36 4.50 -6.46
N LEU A 15 -9.18 5.18 -5.32
CA LEU A 15 -10.02 4.94 -4.15
C LEU A 15 -11.47 5.36 -4.35
N LYS A 16 -11.75 6.16 -5.38
CA LYS A 16 -13.11 6.59 -5.73
C LYS A 16 -13.83 5.61 -6.66
N LYS A 17 -13.12 4.61 -7.19
CA LYS A 17 -13.69 3.64 -8.14
C LYS A 17 -14.41 2.50 -7.42
N GLN A 18 -15.22 1.75 -8.19
CA GLN A 18 -15.90 0.57 -7.70
C GLN A 18 -15.54 -0.63 -8.59
N PRO A 19 -15.05 -1.73 -8.02
CA PRO A 19 -14.73 -1.89 -6.59
C PRO A 19 -13.50 -1.07 -6.20
N ALA A 20 -13.51 -0.54 -4.99
CA ALA A 20 -12.36 0.21 -4.47
C ALA A 20 -11.19 -0.74 -4.24
N PRO A 21 -9.95 -0.30 -4.47
CA PRO A 21 -8.79 -1.12 -4.16
C PRO A 21 -8.62 -1.27 -2.66
N LEU A 22 -7.94 -2.35 -2.25
CA LEU A 22 -7.49 -2.52 -0.88
C LEU A 22 -6.17 -1.78 -0.70
N LEU A 23 -6.07 -0.96 0.34
CA LEU A 23 -4.80 -0.37 0.74
C LEU A 23 -4.12 -1.32 1.73
N LEU A 24 -2.92 -1.76 1.40
CA LEU A 24 -2.13 -2.68 2.24
C LEU A 24 -0.93 -1.94 2.81
N ASP A 25 -0.94 -1.76 4.13
CA ASP A 25 0.12 -1.10 4.89
C ASP A 25 1.09 -2.17 5.39
N VAL A 26 2.35 -2.10 4.96
CA VAL A 26 3.36 -3.11 5.31
C VAL A 26 4.43 -2.55 6.26
N ARG A 27 4.12 -1.41 6.90
CA ARG A 27 5.03 -0.80 7.88
C ARG A 27 4.99 -1.54 9.22
N GLU A 28 5.87 -1.15 10.13
CA GLU A 28 5.87 -1.65 11.50
C GLU A 28 4.73 -1.04 12.31
N GLU A 29 4.38 -1.69 13.41
CA GLU A 29 3.25 -1.27 14.24
C GLU A 29 3.42 0.13 14.82
N ASP A 30 4.63 0.49 15.24
CA ASP A 30 4.91 1.81 15.79
C ASP A 30 4.74 2.92 14.75
N GLU A 31 5.03 2.63 13.48
CA GLU A 31 4.78 3.57 12.39
C GLU A 31 3.28 3.79 12.17
N VAL A 32 2.52 2.71 12.20
CA VAL A 32 1.06 2.77 12.00
C VAL A 32 0.39 3.59 13.09
N ARG A 33 0.92 3.54 14.31
CA ARG A 33 0.39 4.35 15.41
C ARG A 33 0.58 5.85 15.20
N LEU A 34 1.60 6.24 14.44
CA LEU A 34 1.85 7.66 14.14
C LEU A 34 0.84 8.22 13.14
N CYS A 35 0.57 7.48 12.10
CA CYS A 35 -0.40 7.85 11.06
C CYS A 35 -0.64 6.64 10.16
N ALA A 36 -1.79 6.62 9.46
CA ALA A 36 -2.11 5.60 8.49
C ALA A 36 -3.15 6.15 7.52
N LEU A 37 -3.21 5.58 6.32
CA LEU A 37 -4.27 5.91 5.38
C LEU A 37 -5.57 5.27 5.86
N PRO A 38 -6.69 6.01 5.85
CA PRO A 38 -7.97 5.46 6.31
C PRO A 38 -8.37 4.20 5.54
N GLY A 39 -8.88 3.21 6.25
CA GLY A 39 -9.35 1.97 5.64
C GLY A 39 -8.26 0.98 5.27
N SER A 40 -7.02 1.23 5.64
CA SER A 40 -5.92 0.31 5.35
C SER A 40 -6.02 -0.99 6.14
N LEU A 41 -5.58 -2.08 5.51
CA LEU A 41 -5.29 -3.33 6.21
C LEU A 41 -3.79 -3.33 6.54
N HIS A 42 -3.45 -3.60 7.78
CA HIS A 42 -2.05 -3.61 8.23
C HIS A 42 -1.53 -5.05 8.36
N ILE A 43 -0.53 -5.38 7.57
CA ILE A 43 0.24 -6.62 7.71
C ILE A 43 1.70 -6.23 7.57
N PRO A 44 2.49 -6.28 8.65
CA PRO A 44 3.92 -5.93 8.57
C PRO A 44 4.64 -6.75 7.49
N MET A 45 5.62 -6.15 6.84
CA MET A 45 6.30 -6.74 5.70
C MET A 45 6.79 -8.16 5.96
N ASN A 46 7.37 -8.42 7.14
CA ASN A 46 7.93 -9.73 7.46
C ASN A 46 6.86 -10.81 7.69
N LEU A 47 5.59 -10.43 7.85
CA LEU A 47 4.49 -11.38 8.02
C LEU A 47 3.74 -11.66 6.70
N ILE A 48 4.07 -10.97 5.63
CA ILE A 48 3.39 -11.17 4.34
C ILE A 48 3.49 -12.62 3.86
N PRO A 49 4.66 -13.29 3.90
CA PRO A 49 4.72 -14.68 3.44
C PRO A 49 3.79 -15.62 4.21
N LEU A 50 3.54 -15.34 5.49
CA LEU A 50 2.65 -16.17 6.31
C LEU A 50 1.18 -15.81 6.12
N ARG A 51 0.89 -14.58 5.72
CA ARG A 51 -0.47 -14.03 5.77
C ARG A 51 -1.03 -13.58 4.42
N HIS A 52 -0.30 -13.75 3.31
CA HIS A 52 -0.79 -13.28 2.01
C HIS A 52 -2.10 -13.95 1.59
N ASN A 53 -2.40 -15.14 2.09
CA ASN A 53 -3.64 -15.84 1.78
C ASN A 53 -4.87 -15.20 2.46
N GLU A 54 -4.67 -14.23 3.36
CA GLU A 54 -5.76 -13.44 3.93
C GLU A 54 -6.19 -12.30 3.00
N LEU A 55 -5.40 -12.03 1.96
CA LEU A 55 -5.68 -10.93 1.03
C LEU A 55 -6.70 -11.35 -0.03
N PRO A 56 -7.61 -10.45 -0.41
CA PRO A 56 -8.54 -10.76 -1.50
C PRO A 56 -7.80 -10.81 -2.84
N ASP A 57 -8.25 -11.67 -3.73
CA ASP A 57 -7.70 -11.77 -5.09
C ASP A 57 -8.63 -11.19 -6.16
N ASP A 58 -9.76 -10.62 -5.73
CA ASP A 58 -10.81 -10.11 -6.61
C ASP A 58 -10.90 -8.58 -6.66
N VAL A 59 -10.02 -7.87 -5.94
CA VAL A 59 -9.92 -6.41 -5.98
C VAL A 59 -8.47 -6.01 -6.16
N PRO A 60 -8.21 -4.82 -6.72
CA PRO A 60 -6.85 -4.31 -6.81
C PRO A 60 -6.25 -4.11 -5.42
N ILE A 61 -4.96 -4.36 -5.27
CA ILE A 61 -4.23 -4.14 -4.03
C ILE A 61 -3.19 -3.05 -4.28
N ILE A 62 -3.21 -2.01 -3.46
CA ILE A 62 -2.20 -0.95 -3.50
C ILE A 62 -1.41 -1.05 -2.21
N VAL A 63 -0.12 -1.36 -2.32
CA VAL A 63 0.77 -1.55 -1.18
C VAL A 63 1.47 -0.23 -0.87
N TYR A 64 1.61 0.12 0.41
CA TYR A 64 2.38 1.29 0.78
C TYR A 64 3.22 1.04 2.03
N CYS A 65 4.27 1.86 2.17
CA CYS A 65 5.10 1.94 3.36
C CYS A 65 5.47 3.40 3.60
N HIS A 66 6.59 3.68 4.27
CA HIS A 66 7.00 5.07 4.56
C HIS A 66 7.35 5.83 3.27
N HIS A 67 8.26 5.28 2.45
CA HIS A 67 8.76 5.94 1.24
C HIS A 67 8.58 5.12 -0.04
N GLY A 68 7.98 3.93 0.03
CA GLY A 68 7.68 3.13 -1.16
C GLY A 68 8.69 2.02 -1.49
N ILE A 69 9.73 1.83 -0.68
CA ILE A 69 10.76 0.82 -0.96
C ILE A 69 10.35 -0.55 -0.44
N ARG A 70 9.98 -0.66 0.83
CA ARG A 70 9.50 -1.92 1.42
C ARG A 70 8.25 -2.42 0.69
N SER A 71 7.35 -1.50 0.38
CA SER A 71 6.10 -1.84 -0.29
C SER A 71 6.31 -2.31 -1.72
N LEU A 72 7.31 -1.76 -2.43
CA LEU A 72 7.64 -2.26 -3.76
C LEU A 72 8.10 -3.72 -3.70
N ASN A 73 8.92 -4.06 -2.71
CA ASN A 73 9.38 -5.43 -2.53
C ASN A 73 8.21 -6.37 -2.20
N VAL A 74 7.28 -5.92 -1.35
CA VAL A 74 6.07 -6.70 -1.05
C VAL A 74 5.20 -6.87 -2.30
N ALA A 75 5.01 -5.81 -3.08
CA ALA A 75 4.22 -5.88 -4.31
C ALA A 75 4.79 -6.90 -5.28
N ARG A 76 6.12 -6.92 -5.43
CA ARG A 76 6.80 -7.90 -6.28
C ARG A 76 6.58 -9.33 -5.77
N TYR A 77 6.66 -9.53 -4.47
CA TYR A 77 6.40 -10.83 -3.87
C TYR A 77 4.96 -11.29 -4.13
N LEU A 78 3.99 -10.40 -3.92
CA LEU A 78 2.59 -10.74 -4.14
C LEU A 78 2.33 -11.10 -5.61
N ALA A 79 2.92 -10.37 -6.55
CA ALA A 79 2.81 -10.70 -7.97
C ALA A 79 3.41 -12.08 -8.25
N HIS A 80 4.53 -12.39 -7.61
CA HIS A 80 5.20 -13.69 -7.78
C HIS A 80 4.34 -14.85 -7.29
N VAL A 81 3.60 -14.68 -6.20
CA VAL A 81 2.73 -15.74 -5.65
C VAL A 81 1.33 -15.75 -6.27
N GLY A 82 1.09 -14.95 -7.32
CA GLY A 82 -0.11 -15.08 -8.13
C GLY A 82 -1.13 -13.95 -8.07
N PHE A 83 -0.87 -12.87 -7.32
CA PHE A 83 -1.77 -11.72 -7.33
C PHE A 83 -1.57 -10.94 -8.62
N GLU A 84 -2.64 -10.76 -9.40
CA GLU A 84 -2.55 -10.18 -10.74
C GLU A 84 -2.66 -8.67 -10.76
N ASN A 85 -3.30 -8.07 -9.76
CA ASN A 85 -3.58 -6.64 -9.77
C ASN A 85 -3.02 -5.99 -8.51
N VAL A 86 -1.72 -5.75 -8.52
CA VAL A 86 -0.97 -5.17 -7.40
C VAL A 86 -0.20 -3.96 -7.90
N ALA A 87 -0.24 -2.87 -7.14
CA ALA A 87 0.51 -1.66 -7.43
C ALA A 87 1.16 -1.15 -6.15
N ASN A 88 2.11 -0.23 -6.31
CA ASN A 88 2.83 0.40 -5.21
C ASN A 88 2.50 1.90 -5.16
N LEU A 89 2.27 2.43 -3.98
CA LEU A 89 2.15 3.87 -3.78
C LEU A 89 3.57 4.46 -3.81
N GLN A 90 3.89 5.11 -4.91
CA GLN A 90 5.19 5.73 -5.12
C GLN A 90 5.41 6.85 -4.11
N GLY A 91 6.55 6.80 -3.43
CA GLY A 91 6.87 7.77 -2.39
C GLY A 91 6.21 7.48 -1.04
N GLY A 92 5.35 6.48 -0.96
CA GLY A 92 4.75 6.01 0.29
C GLY A 92 3.83 7.02 0.98
N ILE A 93 3.57 6.78 2.26
CA ILE A 93 2.72 7.65 3.05
C ILE A 93 3.33 9.04 3.21
N ASP A 94 4.67 9.16 3.13
CA ASP A 94 5.34 10.46 3.17
C ASP A 94 4.88 11.35 2.00
N ALA A 95 4.91 10.82 0.78
CA ALA A 95 4.44 11.55 -0.39
C ALA A 95 2.93 11.84 -0.30
N TRP A 96 2.14 10.91 0.21
CA TRP A 96 0.71 11.11 0.43
C TRP A 96 0.47 12.30 1.35
N ALA A 97 1.18 12.33 2.50
CA ALA A 97 1.03 13.41 3.47
C ALA A 97 1.36 14.76 2.86
N ARG A 98 2.42 14.82 2.05
CA ARG A 98 2.87 16.10 1.46
C ARG A 98 1.95 16.59 0.34
N GLN A 99 1.36 15.68 -0.42
CA GLN A 99 0.63 16.03 -1.63
C GLN A 99 -0.90 15.98 -1.46
N ILE A 100 -1.41 15.10 -0.61
CA ILE A 100 -2.85 14.86 -0.48
C ILE A 100 -3.38 15.36 0.86
N ASP A 101 -2.71 15.02 1.96
CA ASP A 101 -3.19 15.32 3.30
C ASP A 101 -2.12 16.01 4.15
N PRO A 102 -1.96 17.33 4.03
CA PRO A 102 -0.94 18.06 4.80
C PRO A 102 -1.16 18.06 6.30
N SER A 103 -2.35 17.67 6.77
CA SER A 103 -2.61 17.55 8.22
C SER A 103 -2.00 16.29 8.82
N MET A 104 -1.60 15.32 7.98
CA MET A 104 -1.02 14.07 8.45
C MET A 104 0.40 14.30 8.96
N PRO A 105 0.77 13.72 10.13
CA PRO A 105 2.13 13.86 10.63
C PRO A 105 3.17 13.27 9.68
N LEU A 106 4.30 13.94 9.55
CA LEU A 106 5.49 13.39 8.87
C LEU A 106 6.39 12.77 9.92
N TYR A 107 7.09 11.71 9.53
CA TYR A 107 8.03 11.07 10.47
C TYR A 107 9.27 10.52 9.79
#